data_6c222a763da11c1a692f7e4d7f9fb6c7
#
_entry.id   6c222a763da11c1a692f7e4d7f9fb6c7
#
_cell.length_a   1.000
_cell.length_b   1.000
_cell.length_c   1.000
_cell.angle_alpha   90.00
_cell.angle_beta   90.00
_cell.angle_gamma   90.00
#
_symmetry.space_group_name_H-M   'P 1'
#
loop_
_entity.id
_entity.type
_entity.pdbx_description
1 polymer ?
#
loop_
_entity_poly.entity_id
_entity_poly.type
_entity_poly.pdbx_seq_one_letter_code
_entity_poly.pdbx_strand_id
1 'polypeptide(L)'
;MSNVLIQSSINSFGSTVVAGSAAAGNIENFVYQAMNAFYQTNLTFTGQNYGAGECRRVDKTLLYCQGFVIVTGLLLGNLVYYFGHPLVSIYAPGEEDVIRQGIIRLGYVARPYALCGIMDTMVGSLRGLGYSIGPMIVSLIGACGLRVVWIFTIFQMYRTPENLYISYPISWIVTGAVHILFFLYARKKAFALVRADSRKEAEGEHPVTEEQ
;
A
#
# COMPACT_ATOMS: atom_id res chain seq x y z
N MET A 1 8.72 -11.52 -4.79
CA MET A 1 8.42 -12.55 -5.81
C MET A 1 7.46 -12.05 -6.89
N SER A 2 6.27 -11.49 -6.59
CA SER A 2 5.33 -11.02 -7.65
C SER A 2 5.93 -10.00 -8.61
N ASN A 3 6.73 -9.04 -8.12
CA ASN A 3 7.38 -8.04 -8.97
C ASN A 3 8.39 -8.65 -9.96
N VAL A 4 9.04 -9.77 -9.60
CA VAL A 4 9.95 -10.48 -10.51
C VAL A 4 9.18 -11.13 -11.65
N LEU A 5 8.02 -11.75 -11.36
CA LEU A 5 7.16 -12.34 -12.39
C LEU A 5 6.54 -11.27 -13.30
N ILE A 6 6.12 -10.14 -12.74
CA ILE A 6 5.65 -8.99 -13.52
C ILE A 6 6.76 -8.47 -14.42
N GLN A 7 7.98 -8.28 -13.89
CA GLN A 7 9.12 -7.83 -14.68
C GLN A 7 9.47 -8.83 -15.78
N SER A 8 9.42 -10.13 -15.50
CA SER A 8 9.61 -11.18 -16.52
C SER A 8 8.56 -11.09 -17.63
N SER A 9 7.30 -10.81 -17.25
CA SER A 9 6.22 -10.60 -18.22
C SER A 9 6.42 -9.33 -19.04
N ILE A 10 6.90 -8.24 -18.42
CA ILE A 10 7.24 -6.99 -19.13
C ILE A 10 8.37 -7.24 -20.14
N ASN A 11 9.36 -8.03 -19.78
CA ASN A 11 10.50 -8.34 -20.67
C ASN A 11 10.07 -9.05 -21.96
N SER A 12 8.93 -9.72 -21.97
CA SER A 12 8.41 -10.39 -23.18
C SER A 12 7.84 -9.43 -24.23
N PHE A 13 7.62 -8.14 -23.89
CA PHE A 13 7.11 -7.13 -24.82
C PHE A 13 8.18 -6.36 -25.58
N GLY A 14 9.46 -6.66 -25.32
CA GLY A 14 10.59 -6.00 -25.99
C GLY A 14 11.17 -4.79 -25.24
N SER A 15 12.30 -4.29 -25.74
CA SER A 15 13.12 -3.29 -25.06
C SER A 15 12.41 -1.95 -24.82
N THR A 16 11.58 -1.51 -25.75
CA THR A 16 10.81 -0.25 -25.66
C THR A 16 9.85 -0.25 -24.46
N VAL A 17 9.11 -1.34 -24.28
CA VAL A 17 8.17 -1.47 -23.14
C VAL A 17 8.93 -1.60 -21.82
N VAL A 18 10.05 -2.34 -21.83
CA VAL A 18 10.93 -2.48 -20.67
C VAL A 18 11.50 -1.13 -20.23
N ALA A 19 12.04 -0.36 -21.17
CA ALA A 19 12.63 0.96 -20.89
C ALA A 19 11.57 1.95 -20.38
N GLY A 20 10.41 2.04 -21.03
CA GLY A 20 9.31 2.89 -20.61
C GLY A 20 8.75 2.50 -19.22
N SER A 21 8.63 1.19 -18.97
CA SER A 21 8.20 0.67 -17.68
C SER A 21 9.21 0.96 -16.57
N ALA A 22 10.51 0.88 -16.84
CA ALA A 22 11.56 1.21 -15.88
C ALA A 22 11.57 2.70 -15.53
N ALA A 23 11.49 3.57 -16.55
CA ALA A 23 11.41 5.02 -16.36
C ALA A 23 10.19 5.41 -15.50
N ALA A 24 9.01 4.90 -15.84
CA ALA A 24 7.79 5.12 -15.06
C ALA A 24 7.92 4.60 -13.64
N GLY A 25 8.51 3.41 -13.43
CA GLY A 25 8.73 2.83 -12.10
C GLY A 25 9.62 3.69 -11.20
N ASN A 26 10.64 4.34 -11.75
CA ASN A 26 11.47 5.28 -11.01
C ASN A 26 10.65 6.49 -10.55
N ILE A 27 9.81 7.03 -11.42
CA ILE A 27 8.92 8.16 -11.10
C ILE A 27 7.88 7.75 -10.05
N GLU A 28 7.25 6.59 -10.20
CA GLU A 28 6.31 6.00 -9.23
C GLU A 28 6.93 5.87 -7.84
N ASN A 29 8.20 5.54 -7.76
CA ASN A 29 8.89 5.36 -6.49
C ASN A 29 8.94 6.66 -5.65
N PHE A 30 9.09 7.83 -6.29
CA PHE A 30 9.01 9.12 -5.57
C PHE A 30 7.63 9.33 -4.95
N VAL A 31 6.56 9.04 -5.69
CA VAL A 31 5.18 9.12 -5.18
C VAL A 31 4.98 8.14 -4.02
N TYR A 32 5.50 6.92 -4.17
CA TYR A 32 5.43 5.89 -3.12
C TYR A 32 6.13 6.33 -1.83
N GLN A 33 7.33 6.92 -1.92
CA GLN A 33 8.06 7.38 -0.74
C GLN A 33 7.30 8.47 0.03
N ALA A 34 6.65 9.40 -0.68
CA ALA A 34 5.80 10.40 -0.05
C ALA A 34 4.62 9.77 0.71
N MET A 35 3.99 8.73 0.13
CA MET A 35 2.88 8.04 0.80
C MET A 35 3.35 7.11 1.93
N ASN A 36 4.54 6.51 1.82
CA ASN A 36 5.12 5.68 2.86
C ASN A 36 5.35 6.47 4.17
N ALA A 37 5.57 7.79 4.09
CA ALA A 37 5.64 8.64 5.27
C ALA A 37 4.35 8.56 6.13
N PHE A 38 3.18 8.52 5.51
CA PHE A 38 1.90 8.38 6.23
C PHE A 38 1.73 7.00 6.84
N TYR A 39 2.22 5.95 6.18
CA TYR A 39 2.27 4.60 6.76
C TYR A 39 3.13 4.59 8.04
N GLN A 40 4.35 5.14 7.99
CA GLN A 40 5.26 5.19 9.13
C GLN A 40 4.69 6.04 10.27
N THR A 41 4.12 7.20 9.94
CA THR A 41 3.44 8.07 10.90
C THR A 41 2.29 7.33 11.58
N ASN A 42 1.44 6.68 10.80
CA ASN A 42 0.29 5.96 11.34
C ASN A 42 0.71 4.77 12.22
N LEU A 43 1.73 4.02 11.82
CA LEU A 43 2.33 2.93 12.61
C LEU A 43 2.80 3.45 13.99
N THR A 44 3.58 4.51 13.98
CA THR A 44 4.21 5.07 15.19
C THR A 44 3.16 5.66 16.14
N PHE A 45 2.30 6.54 15.65
CA PHE A 45 1.28 7.18 16.50
C PHE A 45 0.20 6.21 16.96
N THR A 46 -0.15 5.21 16.16
CA THR A 46 -1.06 4.14 16.60
C THR A 46 -0.45 3.36 17.73
N GLY A 47 0.83 2.95 17.62
CA GLY A 47 1.52 2.21 18.69
C GLY A 47 1.64 3.02 19.97
N GLN A 48 2.04 4.29 19.89
CA GLN A 48 2.14 5.18 21.05
C GLN A 48 0.79 5.39 21.76
N ASN A 49 -0.26 5.71 20.99
CA ASN A 49 -1.57 5.95 21.57
C ASN A 49 -2.21 4.66 22.11
N TYR A 50 -1.98 3.52 21.47
CA TYR A 50 -2.44 2.23 21.96
C TYR A 50 -1.74 1.83 23.26
N GLY A 51 -0.41 1.99 23.35
CA GLY A 51 0.36 1.73 24.58
C GLY A 51 -0.01 2.68 25.74
N ALA A 52 -0.46 3.90 25.42
CA ALA A 52 -0.98 4.86 26.41
C ALA A 52 -2.46 4.63 26.79
N GLY A 53 -3.11 3.59 26.26
CA GLY A 53 -4.54 3.32 26.51
C GLY A 53 -5.52 4.26 25.80
N GLU A 54 -5.01 5.18 24.95
CA GLU A 54 -5.77 6.26 24.30
C GLU A 54 -6.46 5.78 23.01
N CYS A 55 -7.39 4.82 23.13
CA CYS A 55 -8.10 4.21 22.00
C CYS A 55 -8.74 5.22 21.02
N ARG A 56 -9.27 6.34 21.55
CA ARG A 56 -9.89 7.37 20.72
C ARG A 56 -8.89 8.10 19.83
N ARG A 57 -7.64 8.21 20.27
CA ARG A 57 -6.56 8.83 19.49
C ARG A 57 -6.08 7.90 18.38
N VAL A 58 -6.11 6.59 18.60
CA VAL A 58 -5.82 5.59 17.55
C VAL A 58 -6.76 5.78 16.34
N ASP A 59 -8.07 5.90 16.58
CA ASP A 59 -9.05 6.12 15.52
C ASP A 59 -8.83 7.44 14.77
N LYS A 60 -8.54 8.52 15.50
CA LYS A 60 -8.27 9.83 14.90
C LYS A 60 -6.99 9.81 14.06
N THR A 61 -5.93 9.18 14.55
CA THR A 61 -4.67 9.03 13.82
C THR A 61 -4.90 8.34 12.49
N LEU A 62 -5.62 7.20 12.50
CA LEU A 62 -5.95 6.50 11.28
C LEU A 62 -6.74 7.38 10.31
N LEU A 63 -7.79 8.09 10.79
CA LEU A 63 -8.63 8.93 9.94
C LEU A 63 -7.83 10.06 9.28
N TYR A 64 -6.97 10.74 10.05
CA TYR A 64 -6.12 11.80 9.49
C TYR A 64 -5.10 11.26 8.51
N CYS A 65 -4.40 10.16 8.83
CA CYS A 65 -3.44 9.56 7.92
C CYS A 65 -4.12 9.05 6.64
N GLN A 66 -5.31 8.47 6.72
CA GLN A 66 -6.10 8.07 5.55
C GLN A 66 -6.50 9.29 4.69
N GLY A 67 -6.98 10.36 5.31
CA GLY A 67 -7.31 11.60 4.59
C GLY A 67 -6.10 12.16 3.84
N PHE A 68 -4.97 12.30 4.53
CA PHE A 68 -3.75 12.83 3.93
C PHE A 68 -3.18 11.92 2.84
N VAL A 69 -3.16 10.61 3.02
CA VAL A 69 -2.63 9.69 2.00
C VAL A 69 -3.51 9.67 0.75
N ILE A 70 -4.83 9.77 0.90
CA ILE A 70 -5.76 9.87 -0.24
C ILE A 70 -5.48 11.16 -1.03
N VAL A 71 -5.45 12.31 -0.34
CA VAL A 71 -5.19 13.60 -0.99
C VAL A 71 -3.82 13.59 -1.67
N THR A 72 -2.77 13.16 -0.97
CA THR A 72 -1.40 13.12 -1.52
C THR A 72 -1.30 12.15 -2.70
N GLY A 73 -1.88 10.94 -2.58
CA GLY A 73 -1.86 9.95 -3.64
C GLY A 73 -2.61 10.39 -4.89
N LEU A 74 -3.77 11.05 -4.72
CA LEU A 74 -4.52 11.62 -5.84
C LEU A 74 -3.78 12.80 -6.48
N LEU A 75 -3.25 13.72 -5.67
CA LEU A 75 -2.53 14.88 -6.19
C LEU A 75 -1.25 14.46 -6.91
N LEU A 76 -0.35 13.75 -6.24
CA LEU A 76 0.93 13.36 -6.82
C LEU A 76 0.76 12.37 -7.97
N GLY A 77 -0.13 11.39 -7.85
CA GLY A 77 -0.37 10.40 -8.89
C GLY A 77 -0.91 11.03 -10.18
N ASN A 78 -1.86 11.98 -10.08
CA ASN A 78 -2.36 12.70 -11.26
C ASN A 78 -1.38 13.74 -11.78
N LEU A 79 -0.62 14.42 -10.90
CA LEU A 79 0.44 15.35 -11.30
C LEU A 79 1.51 14.63 -12.14
N VAL A 80 2.00 13.49 -11.65
CA VAL A 80 2.99 12.68 -12.36
C VAL A 80 2.47 12.17 -13.70
N TYR A 81 1.19 11.81 -13.78
CA TYR A 81 0.58 11.43 -15.06
C TYR A 81 0.45 12.62 -16.01
N TYR A 82 0.00 13.78 -15.53
CA TYR A 82 -0.16 14.98 -16.34
C TYR A 82 1.18 15.47 -16.91
N PHE A 83 2.22 15.45 -16.08
CA PHE A 83 3.59 15.78 -16.49
C PHE A 83 4.38 14.55 -16.96
N GLY A 84 3.70 13.46 -17.32
CA GLY A 84 4.33 12.18 -17.68
C GLY A 84 5.31 12.31 -18.83
N HIS A 85 4.96 13.08 -19.89
CA HIS A 85 5.83 13.26 -21.04
C HIS A 85 7.19 13.90 -20.65
N PRO A 86 7.26 15.09 -20.05
CA PRO A 86 8.55 15.67 -19.65
C PRO A 86 9.29 14.84 -18.62
N LEU A 87 8.59 14.19 -17.68
CA LEU A 87 9.23 13.37 -16.66
C LEU A 87 9.85 12.08 -17.23
N VAL A 88 9.17 11.39 -18.12
CA VAL A 88 9.71 10.18 -18.76
C VAL A 88 10.81 10.54 -19.77
N SER A 89 10.71 11.70 -20.45
CA SER A 89 11.73 12.19 -21.38
C SER A 89 13.09 12.43 -20.72
N ILE A 90 13.15 12.65 -19.40
CA ILE A 90 14.43 12.75 -18.67
C ILE A 90 15.19 11.43 -18.73
N TYR A 91 14.47 10.30 -18.74
CA TYR A 91 15.05 8.95 -18.77
C TYR A 91 15.29 8.42 -20.20
N ALA A 92 14.53 8.89 -21.18
CA ALA A 92 14.56 8.43 -22.56
C ALA A 92 14.44 9.62 -23.55
N PRO A 93 15.47 10.50 -23.62
CA PRO A 93 15.39 11.69 -24.45
C PRO A 93 15.34 11.34 -25.94
N GLY A 94 14.30 11.79 -26.61
CA GLY A 94 14.09 11.58 -28.04
C GLY A 94 13.49 10.22 -28.44
N GLU A 95 13.20 9.34 -27.48
CA GLU A 95 12.60 8.02 -27.74
C GLU A 95 11.08 8.04 -27.49
N GLU A 96 10.32 8.60 -28.41
CA GLU A 96 8.86 8.81 -28.27
C GLU A 96 8.07 7.52 -27.95
N ASP A 97 8.47 6.39 -28.52
CA ASP A 97 7.82 5.09 -28.24
C ASP A 97 8.05 4.64 -26.78
N VAL A 98 9.24 4.87 -26.25
CA VAL A 98 9.56 4.60 -24.83
C VAL A 98 8.77 5.52 -23.91
N ILE A 99 8.72 6.82 -24.25
CA ILE A 99 7.94 7.82 -23.50
C ILE A 99 6.46 7.43 -23.47
N ARG A 100 5.89 7.05 -24.61
CA ARG A 100 4.51 6.60 -24.69
C ARG A 100 4.22 5.39 -23.80
N GLN A 101 5.10 4.38 -23.79
CA GLN A 101 4.95 3.21 -22.92
C GLN A 101 5.05 3.57 -21.43
N GLY A 102 5.93 4.49 -21.06
CA GLY A 102 6.02 5.02 -19.71
C GLY A 102 4.74 5.72 -19.27
N ILE A 103 4.16 6.58 -20.11
CA ILE A 103 2.90 7.29 -19.84
C ILE A 103 1.73 6.30 -19.68
N ILE A 104 1.65 5.27 -20.51
CA ILE A 104 0.63 4.21 -20.37
C ILE A 104 0.72 3.59 -18.97
N ARG A 105 1.91 3.20 -18.53
CA ARG A 105 2.11 2.64 -17.19
C ARG A 105 1.72 3.63 -16.08
N LEU A 106 2.15 4.88 -16.16
CA LEU A 106 1.76 5.92 -15.19
C LEU A 106 0.23 6.09 -15.11
N GLY A 107 -0.46 5.96 -16.22
CA GLY A 107 -1.92 6.03 -16.28
C GLY A 107 -2.61 4.91 -15.49
N TYR A 108 -2.11 3.69 -15.57
CA TYR A 108 -2.69 2.54 -14.87
C TYR A 108 -2.23 2.39 -13.42
N VAL A 109 -1.01 2.80 -13.10
CA VAL A 109 -0.40 2.58 -11.78
C VAL A 109 -0.36 3.87 -10.95
N ALA A 110 0.17 4.98 -11.47
CA ALA A 110 0.36 6.19 -10.69
C ALA A 110 -0.96 6.92 -10.36
N ARG A 111 -1.91 6.99 -11.28
CA ARG A 111 -3.20 7.65 -11.02
C ARG A 111 -3.99 7.03 -9.87
N PRO A 112 -4.18 5.69 -9.79
CA PRO A 112 -4.88 5.07 -8.67
C PRO A 112 -3.98 4.85 -7.44
N TYR A 113 -2.82 5.48 -7.33
CA TYR A 113 -1.85 5.22 -6.25
C TYR A 113 -2.40 5.49 -4.84
N ALA A 114 -3.43 6.33 -4.72
CA ALA A 114 -4.15 6.52 -3.46
C ALA A 114 -4.69 5.20 -2.87
N LEU A 115 -5.08 4.22 -3.72
CA LEU A 115 -5.52 2.90 -3.28
C LEU A 115 -4.40 2.11 -2.60
N CYS A 116 -3.17 2.20 -3.14
CA CYS A 116 -1.99 1.63 -2.50
C CYS A 116 -1.75 2.27 -1.12
N GLY A 117 -1.83 3.60 -1.04
CA GLY A 117 -1.66 4.33 0.21
C GLY A 117 -2.69 3.98 1.27
N ILE A 118 -3.96 3.82 0.88
CA ILE A 118 -5.03 3.36 1.77
C ILE A 118 -4.68 1.98 2.34
N MET A 119 -4.31 1.04 1.49
CA MET A 119 -3.92 -0.31 1.88
C MET A 119 -2.75 -0.29 2.88
N ASP A 120 -1.68 0.45 2.58
CA ASP A 120 -0.48 0.52 3.41
C ASP A 120 -0.75 1.21 4.76
N THR A 121 -1.54 2.28 4.77
CA THR A 121 -1.91 2.97 6.02
C THR A 121 -2.72 2.04 6.94
N MET A 122 -3.59 1.19 6.41
CA MET A 122 -4.30 0.18 7.21
C MET A 122 -3.33 -0.84 7.81
N VAL A 123 -2.33 -1.28 7.07
CA VAL A 123 -1.24 -2.15 7.58
C VAL A 123 -0.50 -1.46 8.72
N GLY A 124 -0.21 -0.15 8.60
CA GLY A 124 0.41 0.66 9.64
C GLY A 124 -0.38 0.62 10.96
N SER A 125 -1.70 0.85 10.89
CA SER A 125 -2.57 0.77 12.07
C SER A 125 -2.60 -0.64 12.69
N LEU A 126 -2.70 -1.69 11.88
CA LEU A 126 -2.71 -3.07 12.37
C LEU A 126 -1.41 -3.41 13.10
N ARG A 127 -0.27 -3.02 12.54
CA ARG A 127 1.04 -3.20 13.18
C ARG A 127 1.20 -2.37 14.44
N GLY A 128 0.70 -1.13 14.46
CA GLY A 128 0.67 -0.27 15.62
C GLY A 128 -0.17 -0.84 16.78
N LEU A 129 -1.21 -1.63 16.49
CA LEU A 129 -2.00 -2.39 17.45
C LEU A 129 -1.33 -3.72 17.90
N GLY A 130 -0.11 -4.04 17.42
CA GLY A 130 0.62 -5.26 17.73
C GLY A 130 0.38 -6.44 16.79
N TYR A 131 -0.44 -6.28 15.75
CA TYR A 131 -0.71 -7.33 14.76
C TYR A 131 0.26 -7.26 13.59
N SER A 132 1.41 -7.94 13.65
CA SER A 132 2.42 -7.91 12.58
C SER A 132 2.26 -9.04 11.57
N ILE A 133 1.96 -10.27 12.03
CA ILE A 133 1.91 -11.48 11.18
C ILE A 133 0.66 -11.47 10.29
N GLY A 134 -0.51 -11.14 10.85
CA GLY A 134 -1.77 -11.15 10.10
C GLY A 134 -1.74 -10.23 8.85
N PRO A 135 -1.42 -8.93 8.98
CA PRO A 135 -1.30 -8.03 7.84
C PRO A 135 -0.25 -8.47 6.81
N MET A 136 0.86 -9.07 7.26
CA MET A 136 1.88 -9.61 6.38
C MET A 136 1.32 -10.73 5.50
N ILE A 137 0.60 -11.69 6.09
CA ILE A 137 -0.02 -12.80 5.33
C ILE A 137 -1.07 -12.27 4.36
N VAL A 138 -1.92 -11.34 4.79
CA VAL A 138 -2.95 -10.71 3.92
C VAL A 138 -2.29 -10.00 2.75
N SER A 139 -1.22 -9.21 2.98
CA SER A 139 -0.49 -8.53 1.90
C SER A 139 0.20 -9.52 0.96
N LEU A 140 0.77 -10.61 1.49
CA LEU A 140 1.44 -11.63 0.68
C LEU A 140 0.45 -12.35 -0.23
N ILE A 141 -0.69 -12.77 0.29
CA ILE A 141 -1.72 -13.46 -0.49
C ILE A 141 -2.45 -12.48 -1.42
N GLY A 142 -2.88 -11.34 -0.90
CA GLY A 142 -3.65 -10.35 -1.64
C GLY A 142 -2.83 -9.61 -2.68
N ALA A 143 -1.80 -8.86 -2.27
CA ALA A 143 -1.03 -8.05 -3.23
C ALA A 143 -0.11 -8.91 -4.12
N CYS A 144 0.54 -9.96 -3.58
CA CYS A 144 1.43 -10.80 -4.37
C CYS A 144 0.68 -11.96 -5.03
N GLY A 145 -0.13 -12.71 -4.27
CA GLY A 145 -0.83 -13.90 -4.78
C GLY A 145 -1.80 -13.58 -5.91
N LEU A 146 -2.64 -12.55 -5.76
CA LEU A 146 -3.57 -12.14 -6.83
C LEU A 146 -2.85 -11.77 -8.13
N ARG A 147 -1.70 -11.07 -8.05
CA ARG A 147 -0.93 -10.72 -9.25
C ARG A 147 -0.32 -11.95 -9.93
N VAL A 148 0.13 -12.92 -9.13
CA VAL A 148 0.62 -14.20 -9.66
C VAL A 148 -0.52 -14.94 -10.38
N VAL A 149 -1.68 -15.08 -9.74
CA VAL A 149 -2.86 -15.69 -10.37
C VAL A 149 -3.26 -14.93 -11.64
N TRP A 150 -3.25 -13.60 -11.61
CA TRP A 150 -3.54 -12.77 -12.78
C TRP A 150 -2.62 -13.06 -13.97
N ILE A 151 -1.30 -13.19 -13.71
CA ILE A 151 -0.31 -13.51 -14.77
C ILE A 151 -0.56 -14.87 -15.40
N PHE A 152 -0.94 -15.88 -14.61
CA PHE A 152 -1.17 -17.23 -15.10
C PHE A 152 -2.56 -17.47 -15.67
N THR A 153 -3.51 -16.54 -15.49
CA THR A 153 -4.88 -16.65 -15.99
C THR A 153 -5.21 -15.57 -17.01
N ILE A 154 -5.59 -14.39 -16.54
CA ILE A 154 -6.11 -13.30 -17.37
C ILE A 154 -5.06 -12.78 -18.35
N PHE A 155 -3.82 -12.63 -17.89
CA PHE A 155 -2.72 -12.17 -18.76
C PHE A 155 -2.40 -13.16 -19.88
N GLN A 156 -2.60 -14.47 -19.69
CA GLN A 156 -2.41 -15.45 -20.76
C GLN A 156 -3.47 -15.32 -21.86
N MET A 157 -4.68 -14.87 -21.52
CA MET A 157 -5.76 -14.64 -22.47
C MET A 157 -5.57 -13.34 -23.27
N TYR A 158 -5.08 -12.30 -22.60
CA TYR A 158 -4.91 -10.95 -23.16
C TYR A 158 -3.50 -10.44 -22.85
N ARG A 159 -2.53 -10.77 -23.70
CA ARG A 159 -1.12 -10.40 -23.53
C ARG A 159 -0.86 -8.97 -23.98
N THR A 160 -1.28 -7.99 -23.17
CA THR A 160 -0.99 -6.57 -23.37
C THR A 160 -0.35 -5.95 -22.11
N PRO A 161 0.52 -4.93 -22.25
CA PRO A 161 1.10 -4.24 -21.11
C PRO A 161 0.03 -3.65 -20.18
N GLU A 162 -1.03 -3.09 -20.74
CA GLU A 162 -2.14 -2.49 -20.02
C GLU A 162 -2.83 -3.51 -19.10
N ASN A 163 -3.07 -4.74 -19.63
CA ASN A 163 -3.68 -5.80 -18.84
C ASN A 163 -2.78 -6.25 -17.68
N LEU A 164 -1.46 -6.17 -17.86
CA LEU A 164 -0.53 -6.43 -16.76
C LEU A 164 -0.60 -5.33 -15.69
N TYR A 165 -0.65 -4.05 -16.11
CA TYR A 165 -0.66 -2.92 -15.19
C TYR A 165 -1.97 -2.79 -14.39
N ILE A 166 -3.12 -3.15 -14.96
CA ILE A 166 -4.40 -3.10 -14.24
C ILE A 166 -4.46 -4.08 -13.06
N SER A 167 -3.60 -5.10 -13.02
CA SER A 167 -3.48 -6.01 -11.88
C SER A 167 -3.07 -5.29 -10.57
N TYR A 168 -2.37 -4.14 -10.68
CA TYR A 168 -1.95 -3.34 -9.52
C TYR A 168 -3.13 -2.76 -8.75
N PRO A 169 -3.98 -1.89 -9.35
CA PRO A 169 -5.11 -1.31 -8.64
C PRO A 169 -6.12 -2.35 -8.16
N ILE A 170 -6.35 -3.42 -8.94
CA ILE A 170 -7.25 -4.50 -8.51
C ILE A 170 -6.71 -5.18 -7.25
N SER A 171 -5.41 -5.53 -7.22
CA SER A 171 -4.80 -6.14 -6.05
C SER A 171 -4.83 -5.21 -4.82
N TRP A 172 -4.66 -3.89 -5.01
CA TRP A 172 -4.75 -2.92 -3.92
C TRP A 172 -6.16 -2.79 -3.34
N ILE A 173 -7.19 -2.78 -4.21
CA ILE A 173 -8.59 -2.72 -3.76
C ILE A 173 -8.94 -3.95 -2.93
N VAL A 174 -8.67 -5.15 -3.46
CA VAL A 174 -9.00 -6.40 -2.78
C VAL A 174 -8.24 -6.53 -1.47
N THR A 175 -6.93 -6.31 -1.50
CA THR A 175 -6.08 -6.41 -0.30
C THR A 175 -6.44 -5.34 0.73
N GLY A 176 -6.69 -4.10 0.28
CA GLY A 176 -7.12 -2.99 1.13
C GLY A 176 -8.45 -3.28 1.83
N ALA A 177 -9.43 -3.83 1.11
CA ALA A 177 -10.71 -4.24 1.70
C ALA A 177 -10.53 -5.28 2.80
N VAL A 178 -9.68 -6.30 2.57
CA VAL A 178 -9.37 -7.32 3.59
C VAL A 178 -8.67 -6.69 4.80
N HIS A 179 -7.74 -5.75 4.58
CA HIS A 179 -7.09 -5.04 5.70
C HIS A 179 -8.06 -4.18 6.50
N ILE A 180 -9.04 -3.53 5.86
CA ILE A 180 -10.09 -2.76 6.54
C ILE A 180 -10.91 -3.70 7.44
N LEU A 181 -11.39 -4.83 6.91
CA LEU A 181 -12.14 -5.81 7.67
C LEU A 181 -11.32 -6.37 8.84
N PHE A 182 -10.06 -6.68 8.59
CA PHE A 182 -9.16 -7.17 9.64
C PHE A 182 -8.91 -6.09 10.70
N PHE A 183 -8.75 -4.84 10.32
CA PHE A 183 -8.60 -3.75 11.28
C PHE A 183 -9.83 -3.58 12.17
N LEU A 184 -11.03 -3.64 11.62
CA LEU A 184 -12.27 -3.56 12.42
C LEU A 184 -12.35 -4.66 13.48
N TYR A 185 -11.95 -5.88 13.11
CA TYR A 185 -11.85 -7.01 14.04
C TYR A 185 -10.76 -6.79 15.10
N ALA A 186 -9.55 -6.51 14.68
CA ALA A 186 -8.37 -6.33 15.53
C ALA A 186 -8.56 -5.16 16.52
N ARG A 187 -9.08 -4.03 16.02
CA ARG A 187 -9.42 -2.85 16.83
C ARG A 187 -10.40 -3.19 17.97
N LYS A 188 -11.48 -3.92 17.67
CA LYS A 188 -12.46 -4.32 18.67
C LYS A 188 -11.82 -5.14 19.80
N LYS A 189 -10.95 -6.09 19.44
CA LYS A 189 -10.23 -6.94 20.39
C LYS A 189 -9.19 -6.14 21.19
N ALA A 190 -8.39 -5.34 20.53
CA ALA A 190 -7.36 -4.52 21.16
C ALA A 190 -7.96 -3.50 22.17
N PHE A 191 -9.04 -2.82 21.79
CA PHE A 191 -9.70 -1.86 22.68
C PHE A 191 -10.44 -2.52 23.87
N ALA A 192 -10.89 -3.76 23.71
CA ALA A 192 -11.45 -4.53 24.81
C ALA A 192 -10.39 -4.88 25.87
N LEU A 193 -9.17 -5.21 25.43
CA LEU A 193 -8.02 -5.48 26.32
C LEU A 193 -7.66 -4.22 27.13
N VAL A 194 -7.46 -3.09 26.47
CA VAL A 194 -7.15 -1.81 27.16
C VAL A 194 -8.18 -1.47 28.22
N ARG A 195 -9.48 -1.64 27.92
CA ARG A 195 -10.56 -1.37 28.90
C ARG A 195 -10.54 -2.35 30.07
N ALA A 196 -10.21 -3.61 29.83
CA ALA A 196 -10.10 -4.62 30.88
C ALA A 196 -8.93 -4.32 31.82
N ASP A 197 -7.78 -3.91 31.28
CA ASP A 197 -6.60 -3.56 32.08
C ASP A 197 -6.86 -2.30 32.92
N SER A 198 -7.43 -1.24 32.34
CA SER A 198 -7.81 -0.04 33.08
C SER A 198 -8.82 -0.31 34.22
N ARG A 199 -9.65 -1.34 34.07
CA ARG A 199 -10.61 -1.73 35.08
C ARG A 199 -9.94 -2.45 36.26
N LYS A 200 -9.00 -3.36 35.98
CA LYS A 200 -8.19 -4.04 37.01
C LYS A 200 -7.36 -3.07 37.83
N GLU A 201 -6.72 -2.09 37.16
CA GLU A 201 -5.98 -1.02 37.82
C GLU A 201 -6.88 -0.19 38.76
N ALA A 202 -8.11 0.10 38.36
CA ALA A 202 -9.09 0.83 39.17
C ALA A 202 -9.61 0.00 40.37
N GLU A 203 -9.65 -1.33 40.25
CA GLU A 203 -10.07 -2.26 41.31
C GLU A 203 -8.91 -2.63 42.26
N GLY A 204 -7.67 -2.08 42.04
CA GLY A 204 -6.52 -2.27 42.94
C GLY A 204 -5.83 -3.64 42.80
N GLU A 205 -6.12 -4.41 41.77
CA GLU A 205 -5.38 -5.63 41.45
C GLU A 205 -4.10 -5.27 40.72
N HIS A 206 -2.98 -5.17 41.45
CA HIS A 206 -1.65 -5.04 40.85
C HIS A 206 -1.34 -6.30 40.03
N PRO A 207 -0.83 -6.13 38.80
CA PRO A 207 -0.31 -7.28 38.05
C PRO A 207 0.84 -7.90 38.88
N VAL A 208 0.70 -9.17 39.21
CA VAL A 208 1.81 -9.98 39.75
C VAL A 208 2.88 -10.01 38.65
N THR A 209 3.95 -9.23 38.83
CA THR A 209 5.17 -9.39 38.02
C THR A 209 5.72 -10.79 38.33
N GLU A 210 5.47 -11.75 37.47
CA GLU A 210 6.25 -12.98 37.43
C GLU A 210 7.68 -12.58 36.99
N GLU A 211 8.54 -12.30 37.98
CA GLU A 211 9.99 -12.39 37.81
C GLU A 211 10.32 -13.86 37.64
N GLN A 212 10.66 -14.26 36.40
CA GLN A 212 11.57 -15.37 36.10
C GLN A 212 12.34 -15.09 34.81
#